data_b645428f44057d038b7fc0cb83c6a2da
#
_entry.id   b645428f44057d038b7fc0cb83c6a2da
#
_cell.length_a   1.000
_cell.length_b   1.000
_cell.length_c   1.000
_cell.angle_alpha   90.00
_cell.angle_beta   90.00
_cell.angle_gamma   90.00
#
_symmetry.space_group_name_H-M   'P 1'
#
loop_
_entity.id
_entity.type
_entity.pdbx_description
1 polymer ?
#
loop_
_entity_poly.entity_id
_entity_poly.type
_entity_poly.pdbx_seq_one_letter_code
_entity_poly.pdbx_strand_id
1 'polypeptide(L)'
;VARPRWRSGSVDRMVPSPPTASDGARARVFSGIQPSGVLHLGNLLGATLRWTEVQHQADAIFCVVDLHALTVPRPPGEIGQATLDMATDVLASGLDPEQCIFFVQSTVPQHAELAWVMQTVTAFGELSRMTQFKEKRDRAEAGDGFISAGLFTYPALMAADILLYDTTEVPVGDDQGQHVELTRDAANRFNSRYGDTFVIPQATLPLAGARVMDLQAPTNKMSKSTDTDAGIIYLSDTPAAITKKFKRAVTDSKTEVRYDRAAKPGVSNLLSILGAATGRTPAAAAEGIERYGDLKVATAEAVVELLAPIQARAAELRDDPAEVRRQLARGTERATEQAADVMDRVWDRLGTLRA
;
A
#
# COMPACT_ATOMS: atom_id res chain seq x y z
N VAL A 1 -26.01 17.40 -49.68
CA VAL A 1 -26.36 17.92 -48.35
C VAL A 1 -25.04 18.29 -47.68
N ALA A 2 -24.74 19.61 -47.59
CA ALA A 2 -23.49 20.14 -47.03
C ALA A 2 -23.52 20.01 -45.49
N ARG A 3 -22.44 19.48 -44.90
CA ARG A 3 -22.23 19.44 -43.46
C ARG A 3 -21.88 20.85 -42.93
N PRO A 4 -22.44 21.34 -41.83
CA PRO A 4 -22.06 22.62 -41.27
C PRO A 4 -20.63 22.56 -40.71
N ARG A 5 -19.78 23.49 -41.14
CA ARG A 5 -18.44 23.74 -40.54
C ARG A 5 -18.65 24.57 -39.27
N TRP A 6 -18.50 23.96 -38.10
CA TRP A 6 -18.35 24.70 -36.86
C TRP A 6 -16.98 25.37 -36.84
N ARG A 7 -16.94 26.69 -36.79
CA ARG A 7 -15.72 27.45 -36.47
C ARG A 7 -15.48 27.32 -34.98
N SER A 8 -14.41 26.62 -34.57
CA SER A 8 -13.89 26.62 -33.23
C SER A 8 -13.23 27.99 -32.97
N GLY A 9 -13.88 28.84 -32.21
CA GLY A 9 -13.23 29.97 -31.54
C GLY A 9 -12.43 29.39 -30.39
N SER A 10 -11.13 29.14 -30.59
CA SER A 10 -10.22 28.76 -29.53
C SER A 10 -9.99 29.98 -28.65
N VAL A 11 -10.59 29.98 -27.44
CA VAL A 11 -10.02 30.72 -26.33
C VAL A 11 -8.82 29.88 -25.90
N ASP A 12 -7.64 30.32 -26.33
CA ASP A 12 -6.35 29.71 -25.99
C ASP A 12 -6.07 29.96 -24.49
N ARG A 13 -6.76 29.23 -23.60
CA ARG A 13 -6.30 29.05 -22.23
C ARG A 13 -5.13 28.08 -22.31
N MET A 14 -3.94 28.57 -22.10
CA MET A 14 -2.77 27.72 -21.89
C MET A 14 -3.02 26.85 -20.65
N VAL A 15 -3.42 25.61 -20.86
CA VAL A 15 -3.48 24.63 -19.77
C VAL A 15 -2.04 24.31 -19.40
N PRO A 16 -1.63 24.48 -18.14
CA PRO A 16 -0.29 24.14 -17.70
C PRO A 16 0.04 22.69 -18.04
N SER A 17 1.23 22.45 -18.57
CA SER A 17 1.75 21.09 -18.72
C SER A 17 2.09 20.52 -17.33
N PRO A 18 2.01 19.18 -17.14
CA PRO A 18 2.43 18.57 -15.89
C PRO A 18 3.89 18.94 -15.60
N PRO A 19 4.27 19.04 -14.31
CA PRO A 19 5.65 19.34 -13.96
C PRO A 19 6.56 18.23 -14.55
N THR A 20 7.55 18.63 -15.32
CA THR A 20 8.62 17.73 -15.75
C THR A 20 9.52 17.49 -14.55
N ALA A 21 9.91 16.24 -14.28
CA ALA A 21 10.91 15.94 -13.28
C ALA A 21 12.17 16.76 -13.60
N SER A 22 12.44 17.80 -12.80
CA SER A 22 13.66 18.58 -12.94
C SER A 22 14.83 17.76 -12.38
N ASP A 23 15.96 17.74 -13.06
CA ASP A 23 17.22 17.22 -12.53
C ASP A 23 17.46 17.83 -11.14
N GLY A 24 17.39 17.01 -10.07
CA GLY A 24 17.59 17.43 -8.69
C GLY A 24 16.31 17.56 -7.83
N ALA A 25 15.10 17.39 -8.38
CA ALA A 25 13.88 17.31 -7.57
C ALA A 25 13.80 15.95 -6.86
N ARG A 26 13.32 15.96 -5.58
CA ARG A 26 13.04 14.70 -4.89
C ARG A 26 11.99 13.90 -5.63
N ALA A 27 12.14 12.57 -5.68
CA ALA A 27 11.10 11.69 -6.20
C ALA A 27 9.80 11.89 -5.43
N ARG A 28 8.67 11.92 -6.13
CA ARG A 28 7.36 11.92 -5.49
C ARG A 28 6.84 10.50 -5.43
N VAL A 29 6.59 10.02 -4.21
CA VAL A 29 6.25 8.63 -3.93
C VAL A 29 4.83 8.55 -3.38
N PHE A 30 4.01 7.67 -3.96
CA PHE A 30 2.70 7.32 -3.41
C PHE A 30 2.69 5.87 -2.96
N SER A 31 2.13 5.62 -1.77
CA SER A 31 1.86 4.26 -1.30
C SER A 31 0.62 4.22 -0.41
N GLY A 32 -0.16 3.13 -0.53
CA GLY A 32 -1.40 2.94 0.21
C GLY A 32 -1.43 1.66 1.02
N ILE A 33 -2.15 1.69 2.14
CA ILE A 33 -2.44 0.52 2.96
C ILE A 33 -3.95 0.36 3.15
N GLN A 34 -4.47 -0.84 2.89
CA GLN A 34 -5.90 -1.12 3.11
C GLN A 34 -6.18 -1.34 4.60
N PRO A 35 -7.29 -0.78 5.14
CA PRO A 35 -7.73 -1.04 6.51
C PRO A 35 -8.41 -2.42 6.60
N SER A 36 -7.66 -3.48 6.32
CA SER A 36 -8.16 -4.86 6.28
C SER A 36 -8.07 -5.57 7.64
N GLY A 37 -8.11 -4.83 8.76
CA GLY A 37 -8.03 -5.31 10.14
C GLY A 37 -6.69 -4.98 10.81
N VAL A 38 -6.36 -5.64 11.92
CA VAL A 38 -5.16 -5.37 12.74
C VAL A 38 -3.87 -5.51 11.93
N LEU A 39 -2.93 -4.58 12.11
CA LEU A 39 -1.62 -4.62 11.46
C LEU A 39 -0.82 -5.82 11.99
N HIS A 40 -0.15 -6.54 11.11
CA HIS A 40 0.72 -7.67 11.48
C HIS A 40 2.17 -7.40 11.09
N LEU A 41 3.09 -8.20 11.63
CA LEU A 41 4.53 -8.06 11.44
C LEU A 41 4.94 -8.01 9.96
N GLY A 42 4.23 -8.74 9.09
CA GLY A 42 4.46 -8.71 7.64
C GLY A 42 4.15 -7.35 7.01
N ASN A 43 3.13 -6.64 7.49
CA ASN A 43 2.83 -5.28 7.04
C ASN A 43 3.88 -4.29 7.60
N LEU A 44 4.23 -4.43 8.88
CA LEU A 44 5.20 -3.56 9.54
C LEU A 44 6.57 -3.63 8.84
N LEU A 45 7.16 -4.82 8.74
CA LEU A 45 8.49 -5.02 8.15
C LEU A 45 8.52 -4.88 6.62
N GLY A 46 7.38 -5.13 5.97
CA GLY A 46 7.26 -5.07 4.51
C GLY A 46 6.86 -3.71 3.94
N ALA A 47 6.18 -2.86 4.72
CA ALA A 47 5.66 -1.59 4.25
C ALA A 47 5.86 -0.43 5.22
N THR A 48 5.25 -0.45 6.42
CA THR A 48 5.14 0.76 7.26
C THR A 48 6.49 1.24 7.80
N LEU A 49 7.42 0.37 8.17
CA LEU A 49 8.79 0.77 8.52
C LEU A 49 9.53 1.38 7.32
N ARG A 50 9.20 1.01 6.09
CA ARG A 50 9.75 1.64 4.90
C ARG A 50 9.20 3.05 4.70
N TRP A 51 7.95 3.27 5.02
CA TRP A 51 7.37 4.60 4.97
C TRP A 51 8.12 5.57 5.89
N THR A 52 8.56 5.11 7.09
CA THR A 52 9.35 5.94 8.02
C THR A 52 10.74 6.30 7.48
N GLU A 53 11.30 5.51 6.57
CA GLU A 53 12.55 5.84 5.88
C GLU A 53 12.30 6.77 4.68
N VAL A 54 11.31 6.43 3.85
CA VAL A 54 10.98 7.16 2.61
C VAL A 54 10.50 8.58 2.88
N GLN A 55 9.79 8.84 4.01
CA GLN A 55 9.36 10.18 4.39
C GLN A 55 10.50 11.22 4.48
N HIS A 56 11.74 10.77 4.72
CA HIS A 56 12.92 11.65 4.78
C HIS A 56 13.67 11.76 3.45
N GLN A 57 13.42 10.85 2.51
CA GLN A 57 14.18 10.73 1.26
C GLN A 57 13.42 11.26 0.04
N ALA A 58 12.08 11.24 0.09
CA ALA A 58 11.19 11.60 -1.01
C ALA A 58 10.14 12.62 -0.59
N ASP A 59 9.44 13.20 -1.56
CA ASP A 59 8.15 13.87 -1.37
C ASP A 59 7.08 12.76 -1.25
N ALA A 60 6.81 12.34 -0.01
CA ALA A 60 6.11 11.12 0.28
C ALA A 60 4.63 11.37 0.60
N ILE A 61 3.76 10.58 -0.03
CA ILE A 61 2.32 10.61 0.14
C ILE A 61 1.85 9.21 0.51
N PHE A 62 1.29 9.07 1.71
CA PHE A 62 0.81 7.80 2.24
C PHE A 62 -0.68 7.88 2.52
N CYS A 63 -1.40 6.80 2.22
CA CYS A 63 -2.85 6.81 2.26
C CYS A 63 -3.41 5.53 2.91
N VAL A 64 -4.39 5.67 3.81
CA VAL A 64 -5.24 4.55 4.20
C VAL A 64 -6.34 4.43 3.15
N VAL A 65 -6.26 3.40 2.29
CA VAL A 65 -7.10 3.24 1.10
C VAL A 65 -8.40 2.49 1.43
N ASP A 66 -9.29 3.18 2.12
CA ASP A 66 -10.57 2.65 2.61
C ASP A 66 -11.59 2.39 1.50
N LEU A 67 -11.58 3.15 0.39
CA LEU A 67 -12.44 2.87 -0.77
C LEU A 67 -12.09 1.52 -1.43
N HIS A 68 -10.81 1.15 -1.48
CA HIS A 68 -10.42 -0.17 -1.97
C HIS A 68 -10.95 -1.30 -1.08
N ALA A 69 -11.09 -1.06 0.22
CA ALA A 69 -11.61 -2.04 1.15
C ALA A 69 -13.11 -2.33 0.94
N LEU A 70 -13.86 -1.41 0.30
CA LEU A 70 -15.28 -1.59 -0.04
C LEU A 70 -15.51 -2.62 -1.15
N THR A 71 -14.47 -3.05 -1.86
CA THR A 71 -14.59 -4.13 -2.87
C THR A 71 -14.98 -5.48 -2.26
N VAL A 72 -14.86 -5.62 -0.94
CA VAL A 72 -15.29 -6.79 -0.16
C VAL A 72 -16.39 -6.33 0.79
N PRO A 73 -17.56 -7.00 0.82
CA PRO A 73 -18.63 -6.66 1.75
C PRO A 73 -18.17 -6.70 3.23
N ARG A 74 -18.63 -5.72 4.00
CA ARG A 74 -18.32 -5.58 5.43
C ARG A 74 -19.57 -5.22 6.23
N PRO A 75 -19.62 -5.55 7.52
CA PRO A 75 -20.67 -5.07 8.40
C PRO A 75 -20.75 -3.53 8.41
N PRO A 76 -21.95 -2.95 8.54
CA PRO A 76 -22.14 -1.51 8.63
C PRO A 76 -21.31 -0.91 9.79
N GLY A 77 -20.60 0.20 9.52
CA GLY A 77 -19.79 0.93 10.50
C GLY A 77 -18.39 0.37 10.79
N GLU A 78 -18.08 -0.85 10.33
CA GLU A 78 -16.77 -1.48 10.59
C GLU A 78 -15.61 -0.73 9.91
N ILE A 79 -15.81 -0.24 8.69
CA ILE A 79 -14.74 0.36 7.89
C ILE A 79 -14.14 1.61 8.57
N GLY A 80 -14.98 2.44 9.20
CA GLY A 80 -14.51 3.66 9.86
C GLY A 80 -13.59 3.37 11.05
N GLN A 81 -13.95 2.37 11.89
CA GLN A 81 -13.11 1.96 13.01
C GLN A 81 -11.82 1.29 12.51
N ALA A 82 -11.92 0.38 11.54
CA ALA A 82 -10.75 -0.27 10.95
C ALA A 82 -9.78 0.74 10.32
N THR A 83 -10.29 1.81 9.70
CA THR A 83 -9.50 2.90 9.13
C THR A 83 -8.76 3.69 10.22
N LEU A 84 -9.46 4.02 11.32
CA LEU A 84 -8.85 4.72 12.45
C LEU A 84 -7.78 3.87 13.14
N ASP A 85 -8.05 2.58 13.35
CA ASP A 85 -7.10 1.65 13.95
C ASP A 85 -5.85 1.48 13.08
N MET A 86 -6.03 1.36 11.76
CA MET A 86 -4.92 1.29 10.81
C MET A 86 -4.08 2.56 10.82
N ALA A 87 -4.71 3.73 10.80
CA ALA A 87 -4.01 5.01 10.85
C ALA A 87 -3.23 5.16 12.16
N THR A 88 -3.83 4.75 13.29
CA THR A 88 -3.18 4.74 14.61
C THR A 88 -1.93 3.86 14.61
N ASP A 89 -2.01 2.65 14.08
CA ASP A 89 -0.89 1.72 14.04
C ASP A 89 0.23 2.22 13.11
N VAL A 90 -0.12 2.84 11.98
CA VAL A 90 0.85 3.46 11.06
C VAL A 90 1.58 4.63 11.73
N LEU A 91 0.87 5.54 12.39
CA LEU A 91 1.47 6.65 13.12
C LEU A 91 2.35 6.14 14.29
N ALA A 92 1.89 5.11 15.00
CA ALA A 92 2.64 4.50 16.08
C ALA A 92 3.94 3.83 15.59
N SER A 93 3.97 3.36 14.34
CA SER A 93 5.19 2.76 13.75
C SER A 93 6.27 3.78 13.39
N GLY A 94 6.04 5.08 13.63
CA GLY A 94 7.03 6.15 13.45
C GLY A 94 6.81 7.02 12.22
N LEU A 95 5.64 6.93 11.55
CA LEU A 95 5.30 7.88 10.51
C LEU A 95 5.08 9.27 11.11
N ASP A 96 5.75 10.29 10.54
CA ASP A 96 5.66 11.68 10.94
C ASP A 96 4.89 12.50 9.88
N PRO A 97 3.65 12.92 10.17
CA PRO A 97 2.83 13.71 9.25
C PRO A 97 3.40 15.11 8.91
N GLU A 98 4.41 15.58 9.65
CA GLU A 98 5.09 16.83 9.29
C GLU A 98 6.11 16.59 8.16
N GLN A 99 6.62 15.36 8.00
CA GLN A 99 7.58 14.98 6.96
C GLN A 99 6.92 14.45 5.68
N CYS A 100 5.65 14.02 5.75
CA CYS A 100 4.92 13.44 4.63
C CYS A 100 3.45 13.91 4.61
N ILE A 101 2.71 13.57 3.55
CA ILE A 101 1.25 13.67 3.55
C ILE A 101 0.71 12.30 3.97
N PHE A 102 -0.11 12.27 5.04
CA PHE A 102 -0.80 11.05 5.49
C PHE A 102 -2.28 11.31 5.71
N PHE A 103 -3.14 10.60 4.99
CA PHE A 103 -4.58 10.84 4.97
C PHE A 103 -5.39 9.58 4.71
N VAL A 104 -6.74 9.70 4.71
CA VAL A 104 -7.69 8.65 4.36
C VAL A 104 -8.26 8.91 2.97
N GLN A 105 -8.26 7.92 2.09
CA GLN A 105 -8.64 8.03 0.69
C GLN A 105 -10.02 8.65 0.48
N SER A 106 -11.03 8.17 1.22
CA SER A 106 -12.42 8.66 1.08
C SER A 106 -12.62 10.12 1.50
N THR A 107 -11.66 10.72 2.21
CA THR A 107 -11.72 12.13 2.61
C THR A 107 -11.28 13.09 1.52
N VAL A 108 -10.75 12.58 0.40
CA VAL A 108 -10.34 13.33 -0.80
C VAL A 108 -11.21 12.87 -1.98
N PRO A 109 -12.35 13.55 -2.29
CA PRO A 109 -13.32 13.10 -3.30
C PRO A 109 -12.72 12.91 -4.69
N GLN A 110 -11.66 13.63 -5.01
CA GLN A 110 -10.98 13.58 -6.31
C GLN A 110 -10.49 12.17 -6.68
N HIS A 111 -10.23 11.30 -5.70
CA HIS A 111 -9.93 9.88 -5.97
C HIS A 111 -11.06 9.20 -6.74
N ALA A 112 -12.31 9.39 -6.30
CA ALA A 112 -13.48 8.81 -6.97
C ALA A 112 -13.76 9.52 -8.31
N GLU A 113 -13.56 10.84 -8.39
CA GLU A 113 -13.75 11.61 -9.61
C GLU A 113 -12.76 11.17 -10.70
N LEU A 114 -11.46 11.11 -10.37
CA LEU A 114 -10.46 10.66 -11.33
C LEU A 114 -10.60 9.16 -11.65
N ALA A 115 -11.03 8.33 -10.70
CA ALA A 115 -11.30 6.92 -10.96
C ALA A 115 -12.35 6.75 -12.05
N TRP A 116 -13.41 7.59 -12.08
CA TRP A 116 -14.37 7.59 -13.17
C TRP A 116 -13.71 7.93 -14.50
N VAL A 117 -12.89 8.97 -14.54
CA VAL A 117 -12.17 9.36 -15.76
C VAL A 117 -11.25 8.22 -16.23
N MET A 118 -10.50 7.60 -15.32
CA MET A 118 -9.61 6.48 -15.64
C MET A 118 -10.38 5.27 -16.18
N GLN A 119 -11.58 4.98 -15.68
CA GLN A 119 -12.43 3.93 -16.24
C GLN A 119 -12.81 4.20 -17.71
N THR A 120 -12.98 5.46 -18.12
CA THR A 120 -13.33 5.80 -19.52
C THR A 120 -12.16 5.64 -20.49
N VAL A 121 -10.94 5.57 -20.00
CA VAL A 121 -9.72 5.40 -20.81
C VAL A 121 -9.03 4.05 -20.60
N THR A 122 -9.54 3.21 -19.73
CA THR A 122 -9.05 1.84 -19.52
C THR A 122 -9.91 0.84 -20.29
N ALA A 123 -9.29 -0.05 -21.07
CA ALA A 123 -10.05 -1.01 -21.86
C ALA A 123 -10.58 -2.16 -20.98
N PHE A 124 -11.81 -2.62 -21.28
CA PHE A 124 -12.43 -3.77 -20.62
C PHE A 124 -11.51 -5.01 -20.62
N GLY A 125 -10.84 -5.28 -21.76
CA GLY A 125 -9.93 -6.42 -21.88
C GLY A 125 -8.66 -6.29 -21.00
N GLU A 126 -8.21 -5.09 -20.67
CA GLU A 126 -7.10 -4.85 -19.73
C GLU A 126 -7.51 -5.24 -18.33
N LEU A 127 -8.65 -4.75 -17.85
CA LEU A 127 -9.21 -5.10 -16.54
C LEU A 127 -9.48 -6.61 -16.42
N SER A 128 -10.04 -7.24 -17.47
CA SER A 128 -10.32 -8.69 -17.48
C SER A 128 -9.07 -9.57 -17.38
N ARG A 129 -7.90 -9.06 -17.76
CA ARG A 129 -6.62 -9.79 -17.71
C ARG A 129 -5.90 -9.66 -16.37
N MET A 130 -6.35 -8.78 -15.47
CA MET A 130 -5.73 -8.57 -14.18
C MET A 130 -5.73 -9.86 -13.33
N THR A 131 -4.55 -10.28 -12.89
CA THR A 131 -4.36 -11.55 -12.15
C THR A 131 -5.16 -11.55 -10.84
N GLN A 132 -5.11 -10.46 -10.09
CA GLN A 132 -5.84 -10.36 -8.83
C GLN A 132 -7.37 -10.38 -9.01
N PHE A 133 -7.88 -9.85 -10.13
CA PHE A 133 -9.31 -9.97 -10.44
C PHE A 133 -9.70 -11.43 -10.64
N LYS A 134 -8.91 -12.20 -11.40
CA LYS A 134 -9.18 -13.62 -11.64
C LYS A 134 -9.18 -14.43 -10.34
N GLU A 135 -8.16 -14.25 -9.50
CA GLU A 135 -8.07 -14.95 -8.22
C GLU A 135 -9.22 -14.63 -7.26
N LYS A 136 -9.63 -13.34 -7.18
CA LYS A 136 -10.73 -12.93 -6.32
C LYS A 136 -12.09 -13.36 -6.87
N ARG A 137 -12.28 -13.33 -8.20
CA ARG A 137 -13.45 -13.87 -8.86
C ARG A 137 -13.63 -15.35 -8.55
N ASP A 138 -12.58 -16.15 -8.76
CA ASP A 138 -12.62 -17.59 -8.55
C ASP A 138 -12.94 -17.95 -7.07
N ARG A 139 -12.47 -17.13 -6.11
CA ARG A 139 -12.84 -17.25 -4.69
C ARG A 139 -14.30 -16.85 -4.41
N ALA A 140 -14.78 -15.78 -5.03
CA ALA A 140 -16.16 -15.33 -4.86
C ALA A 140 -17.15 -16.34 -5.47
N GLU A 141 -16.83 -16.91 -6.64
CA GLU A 141 -17.62 -17.98 -7.26
C GLU A 141 -17.73 -19.23 -6.39
N ALA A 142 -16.70 -19.51 -5.57
CA ALA A 142 -16.73 -20.60 -4.60
C ALA A 142 -17.54 -20.30 -3.32
N GLY A 143 -17.89 -19.02 -3.08
CA GLY A 143 -18.66 -18.54 -1.94
C GLY A 143 -20.13 -18.24 -2.31
N ASP A 144 -20.57 -16.99 -2.02
CA ASP A 144 -21.95 -16.53 -2.30
C ASP A 144 -22.19 -16.14 -3.78
N GLY A 145 -21.15 -16.18 -4.59
CA GLY A 145 -21.21 -15.86 -6.01
C GLY A 145 -21.32 -14.35 -6.32
N PHE A 146 -21.37 -13.47 -5.32
CA PHE A 146 -21.45 -12.03 -5.56
C PHE A 146 -20.10 -11.43 -5.92
N ILE A 147 -20.01 -10.87 -7.13
CA ILE A 147 -18.82 -10.17 -7.62
C ILE A 147 -19.22 -8.72 -7.90
N SER A 148 -18.72 -7.77 -7.11
CA SER A 148 -19.04 -6.37 -7.30
C SER A 148 -18.36 -5.78 -8.55
N ALA A 149 -18.98 -4.79 -9.18
CA ALA A 149 -18.34 -4.02 -10.24
C ALA A 149 -17.04 -3.33 -9.74
N GLY A 150 -17.02 -2.92 -8.45
CA GLY A 150 -15.83 -2.35 -7.82
C GLY A 150 -14.63 -3.32 -7.82
N LEU A 151 -14.88 -4.62 -7.66
CA LEU A 151 -13.82 -5.63 -7.76
C LEU A 151 -13.23 -5.73 -9.18
N PHE A 152 -14.00 -5.42 -10.20
CA PHE A 152 -13.52 -5.37 -11.58
C PHE A 152 -12.79 -4.06 -11.89
N THR A 153 -13.27 -2.93 -11.36
CA THR A 153 -12.80 -1.59 -11.74
C THR A 153 -11.81 -0.97 -10.75
N TYR A 154 -11.50 -1.62 -9.60
CA TYR A 154 -10.56 -1.06 -8.63
C TYR A 154 -9.16 -0.72 -9.20
N PRO A 155 -8.64 -1.35 -10.29
CA PRO A 155 -7.37 -0.91 -10.86
C PRO A 155 -7.43 0.52 -11.44
N ALA A 156 -8.60 0.97 -11.88
CA ALA A 156 -8.78 2.37 -12.31
C ALA A 156 -8.80 3.34 -11.11
N LEU A 157 -9.32 2.92 -9.96
CA LEU A 157 -9.21 3.69 -8.72
C LEU A 157 -7.74 3.75 -8.24
N MET A 158 -7.00 2.65 -8.33
CA MET A 158 -5.57 2.66 -8.02
C MET A 158 -4.77 3.57 -8.97
N ALA A 159 -5.13 3.60 -10.25
CA ALA A 159 -4.54 4.54 -11.19
C ALA A 159 -4.82 6.00 -10.79
N ALA A 160 -6.05 6.29 -10.35
CA ALA A 160 -6.41 7.61 -9.84
C ALA A 160 -5.59 7.98 -8.59
N ASP A 161 -5.45 7.07 -7.63
CA ASP A 161 -4.66 7.27 -6.42
C ASP A 161 -3.24 7.73 -6.72
N ILE A 162 -2.62 7.13 -7.73
CA ILE A 162 -1.25 7.42 -8.14
C ILE A 162 -1.15 8.73 -8.94
N LEU A 163 -2.07 8.93 -9.88
CA LEU A 163 -1.99 10.04 -10.84
C LEU A 163 -2.41 11.39 -10.25
N LEU A 164 -3.27 11.40 -9.23
CA LEU A 164 -3.73 12.62 -8.55
C LEU A 164 -2.61 13.46 -7.92
N TYR A 165 -1.45 12.89 -7.73
CA TYR A 165 -0.37 13.54 -7.01
C TYR A 165 0.88 13.75 -7.87
N ASP A 166 0.77 13.67 -9.20
CA ASP A 166 1.94 13.72 -10.09
C ASP A 166 3.07 12.77 -9.62
N THR A 167 2.69 11.58 -9.16
CA THR A 167 3.60 10.57 -8.61
C THR A 167 4.62 10.15 -9.65
N THR A 168 5.90 10.18 -9.31
CA THR A 168 6.99 9.74 -10.19
C THR A 168 7.39 8.28 -9.94
N GLU A 169 7.29 7.83 -8.68
CA GLU A 169 7.71 6.49 -8.27
C GLU A 169 6.66 5.81 -7.40
N VAL A 170 6.37 4.55 -7.70
CA VAL A 170 5.45 3.72 -6.93
C VAL A 170 6.21 2.48 -6.46
N PRO A 171 6.59 2.42 -5.18
CA PRO A 171 7.25 1.23 -4.61
C PRO A 171 6.24 0.11 -4.45
N VAL A 172 6.35 -0.94 -5.29
CA VAL A 172 5.42 -2.06 -5.33
C VAL A 172 6.14 -3.40 -5.32
N GLY A 173 5.53 -4.39 -4.66
CA GLY A 173 5.94 -5.78 -4.79
C GLY A 173 5.64 -6.34 -6.19
N ASP A 174 6.24 -7.48 -6.52
CA ASP A 174 6.14 -8.12 -7.84
C ASP A 174 4.67 -8.35 -8.25
N ASP A 175 3.78 -8.59 -7.29
CA ASP A 175 2.34 -8.82 -7.50
C ASP A 175 1.56 -7.55 -7.88
N GLN A 176 2.11 -6.35 -7.67
CA GLN A 176 1.49 -5.07 -8.00
C GLN A 176 2.05 -4.42 -9.28
N GLY A 177 3.10 -4.97 -9.87
CA GLY A 177 3.71 -4.43 -11.09
C GLY A 177 2.70 -4.27 -12.22
N GLN A 178 1.78 -5.24 -12.39
CA GLN A 178 0.73 -5.19 -13.40
C GLN A 178 -0.23 -4.00 -13.24
N HIS A 179 -0.49 -3.56 -12.00
CA HIS A 179 -1.34 -2.39 -11.74
C HIS A 179 -0.65 -1.08 -12.11
N VAL A 180 0.65 -0.96 -11.85
CA VAL A 180 1.41 0.22 -12.24
C VAL A 180 1.52 0.32 -13.77
N GLU A 181 1.71 -0.81 -14.47
CA GLU A 181 1.69 -0.83 -15.94
C GLU A 181 0.33 -0.39 -16.48
N LEU A 182 -0.79 -0.89 -15.93
CA LEU A 182 -2.13 -0.43 -16.30
C LEU A 182 -2.30 1.08 -16.07
N THR A 183 -1.79 1.61 -14.96
CA THR A 183 -1.80 3.04 -14.64
C THR A 183 -1.05 3.84 -15.72
N ARG A 184 0.14 3.38 -16.11
CA ARG A 184 0.96 3.97 -17.17
C ARG A 184 0.24 3.98 -18.51
N ASP A 185 -0.37 2.85 -18.90
CA ASP A 185 -1.11 2.72 -20.13
C ASP A 185 -2.33 3.64 -20.19
N ALA A 186 -3.09 3.73 -19.09
CA ALA A 186 -4.22 4.65 -18.97
C ALA A 186 -3.79 6.11 -19.05
N ALA A 187 -2.72 6.50 -18.33
CA ALA A 187 -2.17 7.85 -18.36
C ALA A 187 -1.62 8.23 -19.74
N ASN A 188 -0.86 7.36 -20.40
CA ASN A 188 -0.36 7.58 -21.75
C ASN A 188 -1.51 7.73 -22.76
N ARG A 189 -2.55 6.92 -22.65
CA ARG A 189 -3.74 6.98 -23.51
C ARG A 189 -4.50 8.29 -23.33
N PHE A 190 -4.64 8.74 -22.06
CA PHE A 190 -5.25 10.04 -21.78
C PHE A 190 -4.42 11.18 -22.36
N ASN A 191 -3.11 11.22 -22.07
CA ASN A 191 -2.19 12.24 -22.57
C ASN A 191 -2.20 12.29 -24.11
N SER A 192 -2.16 11.13 -24.77
CA SER A 192 -2.22 11.06 -26.24
C SER A 192 -3.54 11.57 -26.82
N ARG A 193 -4.66 11.38 -26.13
CA ARG A 193 -5.99 11.75 -26.64
C ARG A 193 -6.37 13.20 -26.34
N TYR A 194 -6.01 13.70 -25.16
CA TYR A 194 -6.46 14.99 -24.65
C TYR A 194 -5.34 16.01 -24.43
N GLY A 195 -4.08 15.60 -24.61
CA GLY A 195 -2.89 16.42 -24.37
C GLY A 195 -2.22 16.12 -23.02
N ASP A 196 -0.95 16.49 -22.91
CA ASP A 196 -0.11 16.24 -21.73
C ASP A 196 -0.76 16.73 -20.43
N THR A 197 -1.08 15.80 -19.56
CA THR A 197 -1.86 16.04 -18.33
C THR A 197 -1.25 15.30 -17.15
N PHE A 198 -0.95 14.02 -17.30
CA PHE A 198 -0.42 13.18 -16.22
C PHE A 198 1.08 12.94 -16.33
N VAL A 199 1.77 12.98 -15.21
CA VAL A 199 3.11 12.41 -15.04
C VAL A 199 3.00 10.90 -15.14
N ILE A 200 3.91 10.27 -15.88
CA ILE A 200 3.90 8.80 -16.06
C ILE A 200 4.74 8.16 -14.94
N PRO A 201 4.12 7.45 -14.00
CA PRO A 201 4.82 6.89 -12.86
C PRO A 201 5.73 5.71 -13.27
N GLN A 202 6.75 5.43 -12.47
CA GLN A 202 7.59 4.25 -12.59
C GLN A 202 7.35 3.32 -11.40
N ALA A 203 7.24 2.01 -11.69
CA ALA A 203 7.30 1.02 -10.64
C ALA A 203 8.75 0.93 -10.14
N THR A 204 8.95 1.11 -8.84
CA THR A 204 10.23 0.86 -8.20
C THR A 204 10.13 -0.41 -7.37
N LEU A 205 11.22 -1.19 -7.33
CA LEU A 205 11.27 -2.33 -6.43
C LEU A 205 11.14 -1.79 -5.00
N PRO A 206 10.34 -2.44 -4.13
CA PRO A 206 10.32 -2.07 -2.72
C PRO A 206 11.77 -2.10 -2.26
N LEU A 207 12.23 -1.00 -1.68
CA LEU A 207 13.48 -1.02 -0.92
C LEU A 207 13.40 -2.26 -0.03
N ALA A 208 14.39 -3.15 -0.10
CA ALA A 208 14.35 -4.53 0.39
C ALA A 208 13.70 -4.68 1.79
N GLY A 209 12.38 -4.69 1.83
CA GLY A 209 11.60 -5.04 3.00
C GLY A 209 11.62 -6.55 3.18
N ALA A 210 11.66 -7.02 4.40
CA ALA A 210 11.63 -8.45 4.65
C ALA A 210 10.29 -9.02 4.14
N ARG A 211 10.34 -9.93 3.17
CA ARG A 211 9.16 -10.74 2.83
C ARG A 211 8.91 -11.72 3.97
N VAL A 212 8.02 -11.34 4.87
CA VAL A 212 7.66 -12.15 6.03
C VAL A 212 6.66 -13.21 5.62
N MET A 213 6.99 -14.46 5.90
CA MET A 213 6.15 -15.60 5.61
C MET A 213 5.40 -16.04 6.88
N ASP A 214 4.31 -16.79 6.71
CA ASP A 214 3.55 -17.38 7.80
C ASP A 214 4.45 -18.31 8.63
N LEU A 215 4.33 -18.27 9.96
CA LEU A 215 5.18 -19.06 10.86
C LEU A 215 4.84 -20.55 10.83
N GLN A 216 3.62 -20.93 10.43
CA GLN A 216 3.18 -22.32 10.34
C GLN A 216 3.28 -22.86 8.91
N ALA A 217 3.17 -21.98 7.91
CA ALA A 217 3.28 -22.30 6.48
C ALA A 217 4.31 -21.38 5.80
N PRO A 218 5.63 -21.60 6.03
CA PRO A 218 6.67 -20.63 5.64
C PRO A 218 6.92 -20.50 4.13
N THR A 219 6.14 -21.17 3.31
CA THR A 219 6.04 -20.95 1.85
C THR A 219 4.98 -19.93 1.48
N ASN A 220 4.03 -19.62 2.39
CA ASN A 220 2.96 -18.66 2.18
C ASN A 220 3.33 -17.33 2.84
N LYS A 221 2.93 -16.21 2.20
CA LYS A 221 3.09 -14.87 2.79
C LYS A 221 2.27 -14.78 4.08
N MET A 222 2.80 -14.16 5.14
CA MET A 222 2.03 -13.85 6.34
C MET A 222 0.83 -12.99 5.96
N SER A 223 -0.37 -13.49 6.18
CA SER A 223 -1.62 -12.89 5.72
C SER A 223 -2.77 -13.35 6.61
N LYS A 224 -3.77 -12.50 6.82
CA LYS A 224 -4.98 -12.78 7.61
C LYS A 224 -5.94 -13.77 6.96
N SER A 225 -5.72 -14.15 5.71
CA SER A 225 -6.55 -15.12 4.98
C SER A 225 -6.21 -16.58 5.30
N THR A 226 -5.41 -16.83 6.33
CA THR A 226 -5.12 -18.19 6.83
C THR A 226 -6.13 -18.59 7.91
N ASP A 227 -6.47 -19.88 7.97
CA ASP A 227 -7.49 -20.42 8.88
C ASP A 227 -7.12 -20.34 10.38
N THR A 228 -5.87 -19.95 10.71
CA THR A 228 -5.39 -19.88 12.10
C THR A 228 -4.48 -18.66 12.34
N ASP A 229 -4.63 -18.00 13.48
CA ASP A 229 -3.75 -16.91 13.93
C ASP A 229 -2.37 -17.39 14.40
N ALA A 230 -2.12 -18.70 14.42
CA ALA A 230 -0.90 -19.27 14.97
C ALA A 230 0.36 -18.93 14.14
N GLY A 231 0.17 -18.64 12.85
CA GLY A 231 1.24 -18.27 11.92
C GLY A 231 1.48 -16.77 11.80
N ILE A 232 0.64 -15.94 12.46
CA ILE A 232 0.64 -14.49 12.31
C ILE A 232 1.08 -13.83 13.61
N ILE A 233 1.99 -12.86 13.53
CA ILE A 233 2.34 -11.97 14.65
C ILE A 233 1.62 -10.65 14.42
N TYR A 234 0.67 -10.31 15.30
CA TYR A 234 0.00 -9.02 15.30
C TYR A 234 0.79 -7.99 16.11
N LEU A 235 0.69 -6.72 15.74
CA LEU A 235 1.31 -5.64 16.52
C LEU A 235 0.75 -5.56 17.95
N SER A 236 -0.49 -6.00 18.14
CA SER A 236 -1.16 -6.05 19.44
C SER A 236 -0.83 -7.29 20.29
N ASP A 237 -0.06 -8.26 19.76
CA ASP A 237 0.30 -9.46 20.50
C ASP A 237 1.17 -9.11 21.72
N THR A 238 0.85 -9.73 22.87
CA THR A 238 1.69 -9.60 24.06
C THR A 238 3.06 -10.27 23.88
N PRO A 239 4.09 -9.87 24.62
CA PRO A 239 5.42 -10.53 24.57
C PRO A 239 5.34 -12.04 24.78
N ALA A 240 4.45 -12.53 25.66
CA ALA A 240 4.24 -13.93 25.88
C ALA A 240 3.61 -14.65 24.67
N ALA A 241 2.64 -13.99 23.99
CA ALA A 241 2.03 -14.50 22.78
C ALA A 241 3.05 -14.58 21.63
N ILE A 242 3.83 -13.53 21.42
CA ILE A 242 4.92 -13.46 20.42
C ILE A 242 5.91 -14.62 20.65
N THR A 243 6.43 -14.75 21.86
CA THR A 243 7.37 -15.82 22.21
C THR A 243 6.76 -17.21 21.97
N LYS A 244 5.49 -17.42 22.34
CA LYS A 244 4.78 -18.68 22.10
C LYS A 244 4.64 -19.02 20.61
N LYS A 245 4.29 -18.02 19.77
CA LYS A 245 4.14 -18.19 18.33
C LYS A 245 5.48 -18.53 17.67
N PHE A 246 6.57 -17.82 18.02
CA PHE A 246 7.91 -18.13 17.49
C PHE A 246 8.42 -19.51 17.95
N LYS A 247 8.21 -19.91 19.21
CA LYS A 247 8.57 -21.27 19.66
C LYS A 247 7.92 -22.38 18.82
N ARG A 248 6.68 -22.12 18.34
CA ARG A 248 5.92 -23.08 17.50
C ARG A 248 6.17 -22.92 16.01
N ALA A 249 6.95 -21.92 15.58
CA ALA A 249 7.24 -21.71 14.16
C ALA A 249 7.82 -22.96 13.51
N VAL A 250 7.33 -23.28 12.32
CA VAL A 250 7.75 -24.48 11.58
C VAL A 250 9.16 -24.29 11.04
N THR A 251 10.01 -25.28 11.26
CA THR A 251 11.36 -25.40 10.71
C THR A 251 11.54 -26.80 10.12
N ASP A 252 12.58 -27.02 9.30
CA ASP A 252 12.89 -28.34 8.77
C ASP A 252 13.45 -29.30 9.85
N SER A 253 13.63 -30.56 9.49
CA SER A 253 14.16 -31.63 10.39
C SER A 253 15.68 -31.64 10.53
N LYS A 254 16.40 -30.70 9.86
CA LYS A 254 17.86 -30.56 9.96
C LYS A 254 18.22 -29.66 11.15
N THR A 255 19.50 -29.54 11.45
CA THR A 255 19.97 -28.72 12.59
C THR A 255 20.69 -27.46 12.18
N GLU A 256 21.15 -27.36 10.92
CA GLU A 256 21.97 -26.28 10.43
C GLU A 256 21.17 -24.96 10.25
N VAL A 257 21.60 -23.88 10.90
CA VAL A 257 21.07 -22.53 10.75
C VAL A 257 21.78 -21.84 9.61
N ARG A 258 21.10 -21.75 8.43
CA ARG A 258 21.60 -21.00 7.27
C ARG A 258 20.43 -20.42 6.47
N TYR A 259 20.70 -19.33 5.81
CA TYR A 259 19.71 -18.69 4.92
C TYR A 259 19.67 -19.41 3.56
N ASP A 260 18.57 -20.09 3.28
CA ASP A 260 18.30 -20.79 2.02
C ASP A 260 16.78 -20.93 1.85
N ARG A 261 16.19 -20.01 1.09
CA ARG A 261 14.72 -19.94 0.94
C ARG A 261 14.11 -21.19 0.31
N ALA A 262 14.87 -21.85 -0.57
CA ALA A 262 14.37 -23.04 -1.27
C ALA A 262 14.45 -24.31 -0.39
N ALA A 263 15.59 -24.52 0.26
CA ALA A 263 15.83 -25.74 1.05
C ALA A 263 15.38 -25.60 2.52
N LYS A 264 15.30 -24.38 3.06
CA LYS A 264 15.04 -24.08 4.47
C LYS A 264 14.06 -22.92 4.64
N PRO A 265 12.83 -22.98 4.10
CA PRO A 265 11.91 -21.84 4.08
C PRO A 265 11.59 -21.32 5.49
N GLY A 266 11.36 -22.19 6.47
CA GLY A 266 11.05 -21.78 7.84
C GLY A 266 12.22 -21.10 8.55
N VAL A 267 13.42 -21.65 8.44
CA VAL A 267 14.64 -21.06 9.00
C VAL A 267 14.95 -19.74 8.33
N SER A 268 14.84 -19.67 7.00
CA SER A 268 15.05 -18.45 6.22
C SER A 268 14.03 -17.36 6.56
N ASN A 269 12.79 -17.73 6.85
CA ASN A 269 11.77 -16.77 7.34
C ASN A 269 12.17 -16.18 8.70
N LEU A 270 12.57 -17.02 9.66
CA LEU A 270 13.03 -16.54 10.96
C LEU A 270 14.25 -15.60 10.84
N LEU A 271 15.24 -15.98 10.02
CA LEU A 271 16.43 -15.15 9.74
C LEU A 271 16.06 -13.84 9.04
N SER A 272 15.07 -13.84 8.15
CA SER A 272 14.58 -12.61 7.50
C SER A 272 13.91 -11.69 8.52
N ILE A 273 13.10 -12.22 9.43
CA ILE A 273 12.45 -11.47 10.49
C ILE A 273 13.49 -10.92 11.47
N LEU A 274 14.41 -11.76 11.96
CA LEU A 274 15.49 -11.36 12.87
C LEU A 274 16.37 -10.28 12.26
N GLY A 275 16.79 -10.46 11.00
CA GLY A 275 17.57 -9.49 10.27
C GLY A 275 16.85 -8.14 10.14
N ALA A 276 15.58 -8.15 9.73
CA ALA A 276 14.80 -6.94 9.61
C ALA A 276 14.55 -6.23 10.96
N ALA A 277 14.30 -6.99 12.03
CA ALA A 277 14.09 -6.44 13.36
C ALA A 277 15.39 -5.84 13.96
N THR A 278 16.57 -6.32 13.55
CA THR A 278 17.87 -5.89 14.08
C THR A 278 18.69 -5.03 13.11
N GLY A 279 18.13 -4.67 11.94
CA GLY A 279 18.85 -3.89 10.91
C GLY A 279 19.98 -4.68 10.22
N ARG A 280 19.96 -6.02 10.25
CA ARG A 280 21.00 -6.90 9.68
C ARG A 280 20.48 -7.62 8.43
N THR A 281 21.40 -8.08 7.58
CA THR A 281 21.01 -9.02 6.51
C THR A 281 20.64 -10.38 7.11
N PRO A 282 19.78 -11.19 6.45
CA PRO A 282 19.43 -12.52 6.96
C PRO A 282 20.64 -13.44 7.14
N ALA A 283 21.67 -13.31 6.30
CA ALA A 283 22.89 -14.08 6.43
C ALA A 283 23.69 -13.67 7.67
N ALA A 284 23.84 -12.35 7.90
CA ALA A 284 24.51 -11.82 9.10
C ALA A 284 23.72 -12.12 10.38
N ALA A 285 22.40 -12.24 10.30
CA ALA A 285 21.55 -12.63 11.44
C ALA A 285 21.73 -14.11 11.85
N ALA A 286 22.27 -14.96 10.96
CA ALA A 286 22.57 -16.37 11.27
C ALA A 286 23.87 -16.56 12.04
N GLU A 287 24.77 -15.56 12.04
CA GLU A 287 26.09 -15.66 12.67
C GLU A 287 25.98 -15.90 14.18
N GLY A 288 26.69 -16.93 14.66
CA GLY A 288 26.71 -17.28 16.08
C GLY A 288 25.49 -18.06 16.57
N ILE A 289 24.54 -18.40 15.70
CA ILE A 289 23.36 -19.18 16.06
C ILE A 289 23.50 -20.59 15.46
N GLU A 290 23.63 -21.58 16.33
CA GLU A 290 23.86 -22.98 15.89
C GLU A 290 22.61 -23.84 15.92
N ARG A 291 21.60 -23.50 16.73
CA ARG A 291 20.40 -24.32 16.93
C ARG A 291 19.12 -23.55 16.61
N TYR A 292 18.13 -24.26 16.05
CA TYR A 292 16.81 -23.66 15.76
C TYR A 292 16.10 -23.11 16.99
N GLY A 293 16.30 -23.73 18.16
CA GLY A 293 15.76 -23.23 19.42
C GLY A 293 16.28 -21.84 19.75
N ASP A 294 17.58 -21.64 19.60
CA ASP A 294 18.23 -20.35 19.87
C ASP A 294 17.80 -19.28 18.84
N LEU A 295 17.68 -19.67 17.55
CA LEU A 295 17.15 -18.79 16.52
C LEU A 295 15.71 -18.32 16.84
N LYS A 296 14.83 -19.23 17.26
CA LYS A 296 13.44 -18.89 17.62
C LYS A 296 13.38 -17.95 18.83
N VAL A 297 14.25 -18.15 19.82
CA VAL A 297 14.34 -17.26 20.99
C VAL A 297 14.84 -15.88 20.58
N ALA A 298 15.97 -15.82 19.88
CA ALA A 298 16.57 -14.55 19.42
C ALA A 298 15.60 -13.76 18.53
N THR A 299 14.85 -14.45 17.63
CA THR A 299 13.86 -13.80 16.78
C THR A 299 12.69 -13.25 17.59
N ALA A 300 12.21 -14.01 18.62
CA ALA A 300 11.13 -13.57 19.48
C ALA A 300 11.53 -12.33 20.29
N GLU A 301 12.72 -12.34 20.89
CA GLU A 301 13.27 -11.22 21.69
C GLU A 301 13.44 -9.97 20.84
N ALA A 302 14.03 -10.08 19.64
CA ALA A 302 14.21 -8.95 18.72
C ALA A 302 12.85 -8.36 18.27
N VAL A 303 11.84 -9.19 18.03
CA VAL A 303 10.50 -8.72 17.65
C VAL A 303 9.78 -8.08 18.84
N VAL A 304 9.91 -8.61 20.03
CA VAL A 304 9.35 -7.99 21.27
C VAL A 304 10.00 -6.61 21.49
N GLU A 305 11.31 -6.51 21.37
CA GLU A 305 12.03 -5.24 21.50
C GLU A 305 11.61 -4.22 20.44
N LEU A 306 11.48 -4.65 19.18
CA LEU A 306 11.00 -3.80 18.08
C LEU A 306 9.58 -3.29 18.33
N LEU A 307 8.68 -4.15 18.80
CA LEU A 307 7.26 -3.81 18.95
C LEU A 307 6.97 -3.00 20.22
N ALA A 308 7.78 -3.10 21.26
CA ALA A 308 7.52 -2.44 22.55
C ALA A 308 7.29 -0.92 22.43
N PRO A 309 8.15 -0.12 21.77
CA PRO A 309 7.90 1.31 21.61
C PRO A 309 6.69 1.60 20.72
N ILE A 310 6.44 0.79 19.69
CA ILE A 310 5.28 0.92 18.79
C ILE A 310 3.99 0.69 19.57
N GLN A 311 3.95 -0.35 20.41
CA GLN A 311 2.80 -0.67 21.24
C GLN A 311 2.52 0.42 22.28
N ALA A 312 3.56 0.97 22.90
CA ALA A 312 3.42 2.09 23.84
C ALA A 312 2.83 3.31 23.14
N ARG A 313 3.37 3.69 21.97
CA ARG A 313 2.87 4.82 21.18
C ARG A 313 1.45 4.59 20.67
N ALA A 314 1.13 3.37 20.23
CA ALA A 314 -0.22 3.02 19.80
C ALA A 314 -1.23 3.12 20.96
N ALA A 315 -0.85 2.76 22.18
CA ALA A 315 -1.71 2.92 23.36
C ALA A 315 -2.00 4.41 23.63
N GLU A 316 -0.96 5.27 23.64
CA GLU A 316 -1.14 6.72 23.80
C GLU A 316 -2.10 7.32 22.74
N LEU A 317 -1.93 6.94 21.45
CA LEU A 317 -2.78 7.43 20.37
C LEU A 317 -4.22 6.88 20.45
N ARG A 318 -4.42 5.68 21.00
CA ARG A 318 -5.76 5.12 21.24
C ARG A 318 -6.47 5.81 22.40
N ASP A 319 -5.72 6.32 23.38
CA ASP A 319 -6.26 7.12 24.49
C ASP A 319 -6.66 8.54 24.03
N ASP A 320 -6.05 9.07 22.96
CA ASP A 320 -6.46 10.34 22.31
C ASP A 320 -6.74 10.16 20.79
N PRO A 321 -7.86 9.52 20.42
CA PRO A 321 -8.20 9.35 18.99
C PRO A 321 -8.50 10.68 18.27
N ALA A 322 -8.73 11.76 19.03
CA ALA A 322 -8.90 13.08 18.46
C ALA A 322 -7.59 13.60 17.85
N GLU A 323 -6.44 13.27 18.44
CA GLU A 323 -5.13 13.61 17.87
C GLU A 323 -4.91 12.92 16.52
N VAL A 324 -5.19 11.61 16.43
CA VAL A 324 -5.11 10.87 15.16
C VAL A 324 -5.98 11.52 14.09
N ARG A 325 -7.22 11.89 14.44
CA ARG A 325 -8.13 12.58 13.51
C ARG A 325 -7.62 13.95 13.08
N ARG A 326 -7.03 14.74 13.98
CA ARG A 326 -6.41 16.04 13.64
C ARG A 326 -5.26 15.87 12.66
N GLN A 327 -4.39 14.87 12.85
CA GLN A 327 -3.28 14.60 11.95
C GLN A 327 -3.78 14.18 10.57
N LEU A 328 -4.77 13.29 10.50
CA LEU A 328 -5.39 12.87 9.24
C LEU A 328 -6.09 14.04 8.52
N ALA A 329 -6.77 14.92 9.25
CA ALA A 329 -7.42 16.10 8.67
C ALA A 329 -6.41 17.04 8.01
N ARG A 330 -5.28 17.34 8.66
CA ARG A 330 -4.18 18.12 8.06
C ARG A 330 -3.61 17.45 6.80
N GLY A 331 -3.46 16.13 6.83
CA GLY A 331 -3.05 15.36 5.65
C GLY A 331 -4.07 15.45 4.52
N THR A 332 -5.37 15.38 4.85
CA THR A 332 -6.47 15.53 3.89
C THR A 332 -6.46 16.91 3.22
N GLU A 333 -6.26 18.00 3.98
CA GLU A 333 -6.18 19.37 3.41
C GLU A 333 -5.05 19.45 2.38
N ARG A 334 -3.84 19.02 2.74
CA ARG A 334 -2.67 19.01 1.84
C ARG A 334 -2.87 18.12 0.62
N ALA A 335 -3.45 16.92 0.81
CA ALA A 335 -3.75 16.00 -0.28
C ALA A 335 -4.82 16.56 -1.23
N THR A 336 -5.86 17.20 -0.69
CA THR A 336 -6.94 17.83 -1.48
C THR A 336 -6.40 18.96 -2.34
N GLU A 337 -5.52 19.80 -1.81
CA GLU A 337 -4.89 20.89 -2.57
C GLU A 337 -4.10 20.36 -3.77
N GLN A 338 -3.24 19.35 -3.56
CA GLN A 338 -2.49 18.74 -4.67
C GLN A 338 -3.39 18.02 -5.68
N ALA A 339 -4.42 17.32 -5.20
CA ALA A 339 -5.37 16.63 -6.06
C ALA A 339 -6.21 17.59 -6.90
N ALA A 340 -6.54 18.79 -6.36
CA ALA A 340 -7.28 19.81 -7.07
C ALA A 340 -6.51 20.33 -8.28
N ASP A 341 -5.21 20.57 -8.16
CA ASP A 341 -4.34 21.01 -9.25
C ASP A 341 -4.35 20.03 -10.43
N VAL A 342 -4.30 18.75 -10.13
CA VAL A 342 -4.36 17.70 -11.16
C VAL A 342 -5.74 17.63 -11.79
N MET A 343 -6.80 17.65 -10.97
CA MET A 343 -8.18 17.58 -11.49
C MET A 343 -8.52 18.83 -12.34
N ASP A 344 -8.00 19.99 -12.01
CA ASP A 344 -8.17 21.20 -12.83
C ASP A 344 -7.59 20.98 -14.23
N ARG A 345 -6.37 20.46 -14.35
CA ARG A 345 -5.78 20.08 -15.64
C ARG A 345 -6.63 19.05 -16.38
N VAL A 346 -7.14 18.02 -15.67
CA VAL A 346 -7.99 16.97 -16.26
C VAL A 346 -9.27 17.55 -16.86
N TRP A 347 -10.00 18.36 -16.09
CA TRP A 347 -11.26 18.93 -16.54
C TRP A 347 -11.07 19.93 -17.68
N ASP A 348 -10.01 20.75 -17.64
CA ASP A 348 -9.68 21.67 -18.72
C ASP A 348 -9.38 20.93 -20.02
N ARG A 349 -8.64 19.80 -19.96
CA ARG A 349 -8.34 18.98 -21.13
C ARG A 349 -9.56 18.24 -21.68
N LEU A 350 -10.44 17.80 -20.81
CA LEU A 350 -11.70 17.15 -21.21
C LEU A 350 -12.71 18.17 -21.79
N GLY A 351 -12.57 19.46 -21.46
CA GLY A 351 -13.49 20.51 -21.92
C GLY A 351 -14.89 20.39 -21.29
N THR A 352 -14.98 19.87 -20.06
CA THR A 352 -16.26 19.78 -19.35
C THR A 352 -16.71 21.17 -18.86
N LEU A 353 -18.03 21.39 -18.87
CA LEU A 353 -18.59 22.63 -18.31
C LEU A 353 -18.36 22.65 -16.80
N ARG A 354 -17.71 23.69 -16.33
CA ARG A 354 -17.51 23.98 -14.90
C ARG A 354 -18.33 25.21 -14.52
N ALA A 355 -19.09 25.09 -13.43
CA ALA A 355 -19.95 26.19 -12.93
C ALA A 355 -19.14 27.17 -12.06
#